data_c9edd6a6a0b0b367befb3c2d1e665c90
#
_entry.id   c9edd6a6a0b0b367befb3c2d1e665c90
#
_cell.length_a   1.000
_cell.length_b   1.000
_cell.length_c   1.000
_cell.angle_alpha   90.00
_cell.angle_beta   90.00
_cell.angle_gamma   90.00
#
_symmetry.space_group_name_H-M   'P 1'
#
loop_
_entity.id
_entity.type
_entity.pdbx_description
1 polymer ?
#
loop_
_entity_poly.entity_id
_entity_poly.type
_entity_poly.pdbx_seq_one_letter_code
_entity_poly.pdbx_strand_id
1 'polypeptide(L)'
;MSKKDFYVHRYCRQREVTGSSFFYSVHWPDGENIRFFVDAGAFQGGDNNSYLNGFFPFKAEKLSFGIITHLHFDHVGLLPVIVRQGFKGQIYTSYGTANLLDVALADTTTIEDKQLGRTIATIEEVQKTLAHTAGCAYKKIIRPHKNIKIIFYDNGHLVGAVITLIIISCPGREDITILHTGDYKDKNLFFNVSLPQESARKRKISSFVVESTYGDVDSTNPKFDECLQENTAWAINRGMTVLYPTFALGRHQEALYKIKESQEKELISPDTVIVVVDGKSSQIYNGRFKYSDIGIKKEMRDFMPTNYKLMPRSGNRSFARNEIIKSDVPKIILAPGGMEDYGAVRTYLESYIENENVMVHGLGYAATNSVMYKLLNTPTGEKVNCYGKIFTKKCITMTTSELSSHAPRDISLKLIKEFPYIQSISINHGEINTQGWFRKFLLENLDLKENQIDMCKPEVGVTIEPNGITETFKTKFAPIY
;
A
#
# COMPACT_ATOMS: atom_id res chain seq x y z
N MET A 1 -28.51 -32.84 -19.32
CA MET A 1 -27.22 -32.58 -18.65
C MET A 1 -26.95 -31.08 -18.71
N SER A 2 -27.01 -30.33 -17.60
CA SER A 2 -26.64 -28.94 -17.58
C SER A 2 -25.17 -28.85 -18.00
N LYS A 3 -24.86 -28.02 -19.01
CA LYS A 3 -23.47 -27.68 -19.33
C LYS A 3 -22.87 -27.11 -18.04
N LYS A 4 -21.93 -27.86 -17.42
CA LYS A 4 -21.16 -27.33 -16.31
C LYS A 4 -20.51 -26.03 -16.79
N ASP A 5 -20.67 -24.94 -16.05
CA ASP A 5 -20.28 -23.63 -16.51
C ASP A 5 -18.80 -23.36 -16.22
N PHE A 6 -18.19 -22.48 -17.00
CA PHE A 6 -16.84 -21.97 -16.80
C PHE A 6 -16.94 -20.59 -16.18
N TYR A 7 -16.55 -20.45 -14.91
CA TYR A 7 -16.67 -19.21 -14.15
C TYR A 7 -15.63 -19.13 -13.02
N VAL A 8 -15.50 -17.94 -12.45
CA VAL A 8 -14.64 -17.65 -11.31
C VAL A 8 -15.46 -16.97 -10.22
N HIS A 9 -15.42 -17.53 -9.02
CA HIS A 9 -15.91 -16.82 -7.83
C HIS A 9 -14.80 -15.96 -7.26
N ARG A 10 -15.10 -14.69 -6.99
CA ARG A 10 -14.23 -13.76 -6.27
C ARG A 10 -14.82 -13.45 -4.90
N TYR A 11 -13.95 -13.48 -3.88
CA TYR A 11 -14.21 -13.10 -2.49
C TYR A 11 -13.23 -11.98 -2.12
N CYS A 12 -13.70 -10.95 -1.42
CA CYS A 12 -12.89 -9.83 -0.95
C CYS A 12 -12.98 -9.76 0.58
N ARG A 13 -11.85 -9.56 1.28
CA ARG A 13 -11.85 -9.36 2.74
C ARG A 13 -11.99 -7.90 3.14
N GLN A 14 -11.50 -6.99 2.34
CA GLN A 14 -11.52 -5.57 2.66
C GLN A 14 -12.84 -4.90 2.27
N ARG A 15 -13.15 -3.83 2.99
CA ARG A 15 -14.22 -2.89 2.65
C ARG A 15 -13.67 -1.49 2.41
N GLU A 16 -12.59 -1.13 3.11
CA GLU A 16 -11.98 0.20 3.10
C GLU A 16 -10.50 0.13 2.68
N VAL A 17 -9.63 0.94 3.28
CA VAL A 17 -8.25 1.11 2.85
C VAL A 17 -7.33 -0.04 3.29
N THR A 18 -7.59 -0.73 4.42
CA THR A 18 -6.68 -1.74 4.95
C THR A 18 -7.18 -3.17 4.76
N GLY A 19 -6.30 -4.17 4.88
CA GLY A 19 -6.65 -5.58 4.81
C GLY A 19 -6.86 -6.14 3.41
N SER A 20 -6.20 -5.55 2.39
CA SER A 20 -6.33 -5.95 0.99
C SER A 20 -6.09 -7.44 0.80
N SER A 21 -7.12 -8.16 0.38
CA SER A 21 -7.02 -9.59 0.11
C SER A 21 -8.19 -10.05 -0.76
N PHE A 22 -7.87 -10.60 -1.90
CA PHE A 22 -8.84 -11.21 -2.81
C PHE A 22 -8.60 -12.70 -2.89
N PHE A 23 -9.67 -13.49 -2.86
CA PHE A 23 -9.61 -14.92 -3.02
C PHE A 23 -10.45 -15.32 -4.22
N TYR A 24 -9.91 -16.23 -5.01
CA TYR A 24 -10.53 -16.71 -6.25
C TYR A 24 -10.74 -18.20 -6.21
N SER A 25 -11.87 -18.66 -6.73
CA SER A 25 -12.17 -20.08 -6.98
C SER A 25 -12.57 -20.24 -8.44
N VAL A 26 -11.71 -20.84 -9.24
CA VAL A 26 -11.93 -21.10 -10.67
C VAL A 26 -12.62 -22.45 -10.83
N HIS A 27 -13.64 -22.50 -11.65
CA HIS A 27 -14.43 -23.69 -11.92
C HIS A 27 -14.44 -24.00 -13.42
N TRP A 28 -13.97 -25.19 -13.79
CA TRP A 28 -14.01 -25.68 -15.17
C TRP A 28 -15.12 -26.71 -15.37
N PRO A 29 -15.62 -26.89 -16.63
CA PRO A 29 -16.72 -27.81 -16.93
C PRO A 29 -16.43 -29.30 -16.61
N ASP A 30 -15.14 -29.70 -16.60
CA ASP A 30 -14.69 -31.04 -16.25
C ASP A 30 -14.70 -31.33 -14.74
N GLY A 31 -15.01 -30.32 -13.93
CA GLY A 31 -15.03 -30.39 -12.47
C GLY A 31 -13.70 -30.01 -11.80
N GLU A 32 -12.66 -29.70 -12.58
CA GLU A 32 -11.41 -29.13 -12.01
C GLU A 32 -11.72 -27.81 -11.28
N ASN A 33 -11.11 -27.62 -10.12
CA ASN A 33 -11.26 -26.40 -9.32
C ASN A 33 -9.91 -25.98 -8.75
N ILE A 34 -9.52 -24.72 -8.98
CA ILE A 34 -8.30 -24.12 -8.46
C ILE A 34 -8.66 -22.90 -7.62
N ARG A 35 -8.02 -22.76 -6.46
CA ARG A 35 -8.15 -21.59 -5.58
C ARG A 35 -6.84 -20.89 -5.41
N PHE A 36 -6.87 -19.57 -5.47
CA PHE A 36 -5.70 -18.73 -5.26
C PHE A 36 -6.08 -17.41 -4.60
N PHE A 37 -5.07 -16.65 -4.14
CA PHE A 37 -5.27 -15.33 -3.57
C PHE A 37 -4.43 -14.28 -4.29
N VAL A 38 -4.90 -13.03 -4.22
CA VAL A 38 -4.17 -11.82 -4.59
C VAL A 38 -4.15 -10.95 -3.35
N ASP A 39 -2.95 -10.72 -2.83
CA ASP A 39 -2.63 -10.08 -1.56
C ASP A 39 -3.19 -10.82 -0.32
N ALA A 40 -2.53 -10.60 0.81
CA ALA A 40 -2.89 -11.14 2.11
C ALA A 40 -2.60 -10.10 3.19
N GLY A 41 -3.32 -9.01 3.12
CA GLY A 41 -3.09 -7.84 3.96
C GLY A 41 -3.69 -7.97 5.36
N ALA A 42 -3.06 -7.31 6.32
CA ALA A 42 -3.59 -7.13 7.66
C ALA A 42 -4.41 -5.84 7.75
N PHE A 43 -5.49 -5.87 8.52
CA PHE A 43 -6.18 -4.65 8.93
C PHE A 43 -5.34 -3.91 9.97
N GLN A 44 -5.29 -2.59 9.88
CA GLN A 44 -4.48 -1.71 10.71
C GLN A 44 -5.30 -0.55 11.30
N GLY A 45 -4.71 0.11 12.30
CA GLY A 45 -5.32 1.30 12.93
C GLY A 45 -6.61 0.96 13.66
N GLY A 46 -7.50 1.89 13.76
CA GLY A 46 -8.84 1.71 14.33
C GLY A 46 -9.87 1.11 13.36
N ASP A 47 -9.43 0.36 12.35
CA ASP A 47 -10.32 -0.24 11.35
C ASP A 47 -11.34 -1.17 12.02
N ASN A 48 -12.62 -0.91 11.78
CA ASN A 48 -13.73 -1.71 12.32
C ASN A 48 -13.71 -3.17 11.83
N ASN A 49 -12.93 -3.47 10.80
CA ASN A 49 -12.79 -4.80 10.22
C ASN A 49 -11.56 -5.58 10.74
N SER A 50 -10.83 -5.05 11.73
CA SER A 50 -9.63 -5.71 12.28
C SER A 50 -9.90 -7.13 12.81
N TYR A 51 -11.13 -7.43 13.22
CA TYR A 51 -11.55 -8.78 13.60
C TYR A 51 -11.36 -9.81 12.46
N LEU A 52 -11.35 -9.36 11.21
CA LEU A 52 -11.13 -10.24 10.05
C LEU A 52 -9.66 -10.68 9.89
N ASN A 53 -8.71 -10.14 10.67
CA ASN A 53 -7.34 -10.66 10.67
C ASN A 53 -7.28 -12.16 11.07
N GLY A 54 -8.31 -12.65 11.76
CA GLY A 54 -8.49 -14.06 12.09
C GLY A 54 -9.31 -14.89 11.11
N PHE A 55 -9.73 -14.36 9.94
CA PHE A 55 -10.70 -15.07 9.06
C PHE A 55 -10.28 -15.04 7.59
N PHE A 56 -10.44 -16.21 6.92
CA PHE A 56 -10.28 -16.38 5.47
C PHE A 56 -11.50 -17.10 4.88
N PRO A 57 -11.80 -16.91 3.57
CA PRO A 57 -12.93 -17.58 2.92
C PRO A 57 -12.67 -19.07 2.65
N PHE A 58 -11.40 -19.50 2.66
CA PHE A 58 -10.97 -20.86 2.44
C PHE A 58 -9.92 -21.29 3.46
N LYS A 59 -9.85 -22.61 3.74
CA LYS A 59 -8.70 -23.17 4.44
C LYS A 59 -7.44 -22.96 3.58
N ALA A 60 -6.34 -22.49 4.18
CA ALA A 60 -5.11 -22.15 3.49
C ALA A 60 -4.51 -23.34 2.71
N GLU A 61 -4.68 -24.56 3.22
CA GLU A 61 -4.27 -25.82 2.55
C GLU A 61 -4.97 -26.07 1.20
N LYS A 62 -6.10 -25.40 0.93
CA LYS A 62 -6.86 -25.50 -0.32
C LYS A 62 -6.43 -24.47 -1.37
N LEU A 63 -5.52 -23.57 -1.02
CA LEU A 63 -4.99 -22.56 -1.93
C LEU A 63 -3.82 -23.12 -2.71
N SER A 64 -3.86 -23.01 -4.04
CA SER A 64 -2.85 -23.59 -4.94
C SER A 64 -1.65 -22.69 -5.15
N PHE A 65 -1.87 -21.36 -5.18
CA PHE A 65 -0.83 -20.35 -5.31
C PHE A 65 -1.31 -19.00 -4.78
N GLY A 66 -0.39 -18.06 -4.60
CA GLY A 66 -0.67 -16.66 -4.25
C GLY A 66 0.00 -15.67 -5.19
N ILE A 67 -0.51 -14.47 -5.22
CA ILE A 67 0.03 -13.33 -5.96
C ILE A 67 0.15 -12.18 -4.98
N ILE A 68 1.25 -11.43 -5.01
CA ILE A 68 1.44 -10.20 -4.24
C ILE A 68 1.65 -9.03 -5.18
N THR A 69 0.82 -8.00 -5.01
CA THR A 69 0.90 -6.79 -5.84
C THR A 69 2.02 -5.86 -5.40
N HIS A 70 2.23 -5.67 -4.09
CA HIS A 70 3.27 -4.82 -3.54
C HIS A 70 3.50 -5.07 -2.03
N LEU A 71 4.40 -4.29 -1.41
CA LEU A 71 4.97 -4.59 -0.08
C LEU A 71 4.28 -3.94 1.11
N HIS A 72 3.25 -3.10 0.95
CA HIS A 72 2.61 -2.50 2.11
C HIS A 72 1.98 -3.57 3.02
N PHE A 73 1.97 -3.28 4.31
CA PHE A 73 1.55 -4.24 5.34
C PHE A 73 0.09 -4.68 5.20
N ASP A 74 -0.75 -3.81 4.74
CA ASP A 74 -2.15 -4.08 4.39
C ASP A 74 -2.33 -4.89 3.09
N HIS A 75 -1.21 -5.32 2.45
CA HIS A 75 -1.17 -6.25 1.32
C HIS A 75 -0.38 -7.54 1.63
N VAL A 76 0.58 -7.51 2.58
CA VAL A 76 1.44 -8.68 2.86
C VAL A 76 1.40 -9.16 4.31
N GLY A 77 0.83 -8.39 5.24
CA GLY A 77 0.96 -8.62 6.68
C GLY A 77 0.47 -9.98 7.19
N LEU A 78 -0.45 -10.63 6.48
CA LEU A 78 -0.96 -11.95 6.85
C LEU A 78 -0.39 -13.11 6.03
N LEU A 79 0.59 -12.88 5.16
CA LEU A 79 1.26 -13.98 4.43
C LEU A 79 1.82 -15.06 5.36
N PRO A 80 2.53 -14.72 6.46
CA PRO A 80 3.01 -15.76 7.38
C PRO A 80 1.87 -16.54 8.05
N VAL A 81 0.71 -15.91 8.25
CA VAL A 81 -0.49 -16.56 8.81
C VAL A 81 -1.06 -17.61 7.84
N ILE A 82 -1.14 -17.27 6.55
CA ILE A 82 -1.58 -18.22 5.51
C ILE A 82 -0.62 -19.42 5.43
N VAL A 83 0.70 -19.18 5.46
CA VAL A 83 1.70 -20.24 5.42
C VAL A 83 1.64 -21.12 6.68
N ARG A 84 1.53 -20.51 7.86
CA ARG A 84 1.32 -21.23 9.13
C ARG A 84 0.12 -22.17 9.08
N GLN A 85 -0.94 -21.79 8.38
CA GLN A 85 -2.19 -22.54 8.27
C GLN A 85 -2.19 -23.60 7.18
N GLY A 86 -1.00 -23.96 6.68
CA GLY A 86 -0.84 -25.10 5.79
C GLY A 86 -0.85 -24.77 4.30
N PHE A 87 -0.73 -23.51 3.92
CA PHE A 87 -0.47 -23.15 2.52
C PHE A 87 0.88 -23.73 2.08
N LYS A 88 0.85 -24.44 0.93
CA LYS A 88 2.03 -25.12 0.37
C LYS A 88 2.37 -24.68 -1.05
N GLY A 89 1.57 -23.77 -1.62
CA GLY A 89 1.76 -23.26 -2.98
C GLY A 89 2.92 -22.26 -3.09
N GLN A 90 3.14 -21.79 -4.31
CA GLN A 90 4.10 -20.73 -4.60
C GLN A 90 3.39 -19.37 -4.50
N ILE A 91 4.07 -18.37 -3.96
CA ILE A 91 3.67 -16.97 -3.95
C ILE A 91 4.47 -16.25 -5.05
N TYR A 92 3.77 -15.71 -6.03
CA TYR A 92 4.38 -14.98 -7.15
C TYR A 92 4.31 -13.48 -6.93
N THR A 93 5.42 -12.79 -7.15
CA THR A 93 5.50 -11.32 -7.11
C THR A 93 6.64 -10.84 -8.00
N SER A 94 6.85 -9.52 -8.12
CA SER A 94 8.00 -9.00 -8.86
C SER A 94 9.33 -9.26 -8.15
N TYR A 95 10.46 -9.18 -8.88
CA TYR A 95 11.79 -9.23 -8.26
C TYR A 95 11.98 -8.13 -7.22
N GLY A 96 11.51 -6.90 -7.50
CA GLY A 96 11.64 -5.78 -6.55
C GLY A 96 10.93 -6.07 -5.24
N THR A 97 9.68 -6.53 -5.28
CA THR A 97 8.90 -6.93 -4.11
C THR A 97 9.55 -8.10 -3.38
N ALA A 98 9.96 -9.16 -4.08
CA ALA A 98 10.57 -10.34 -3.46
C ALA A 98 11.86 -10.00 -2.69
N ASN A 99 12.69 -9.12 -3.25
CA ASN A 99 13.96 -8.69 -2.62
C ASN A 99 13.79 -7.78 -1.39
N LEU A 100 12.60 -7.26 -1.14
CA LEU A 100 12.31 -6.37 0.00
C LEU A 100 11.34 -7.01 1.01
N LEU A 101 10.76 -8.17 0.69
CA LEU A 101 9.70 -8.81 1.47
C LEU A 101 10.18 -9.22 2.88
N ASP A 102 11.45 -9.60 3.04
CA ASP A 102 12.06 -9.92 4.32
C ASP A 102 11.98 -8.75 5.31
N VAL A 103 12.19 -7.53 4.82
CA VAL A 103 12.12 -6.31 5.64
C VAL A 103 10.67 -5.99 6.01
N ALA A 104 9.73 -6.10 5.05
CA ALA A 104 8.31 -5.86 5.30
C ALA A 104 7.73 -6.84 6.33
N LEU A 105 8.07 -8.13 6.21
CA LEU A 105 7.56 -9.16 7.12
C LEU A 105 8.27 -9.17 8.48
N ALA A 106 9.47 -8.58 8.62
CA ALA A 106 10.14 -8.51 9.91
C ALA A 106 9.29 -7.81 10.99
N ASP A 107 8.51 -6.80 10.60
CA ASP A 107 7.64 -6.05 11.51
C ASP A 107 6.52 -6.94 12.08
N THR A 108 6.06 -7.97 11.35
CA THR A 108 5.02 -8.92 11.81
C THR A 108 5.44 -9.70 13.05
N THR A 109 6.75 -9.83 13.31
CA THR A 109 7.27 -10.55 14.47
C THR A 109 7.23 -9.76 15.77
N THR A 110 6.90 -8.47 15.69
CA THR A 110 6.83 -7.56 16.84
C THR A 110 5.44 -6.94 17.04
N ILE A 111 4.59 -6.99 16.02
CA ILE A 111 3.22 -6.46 16.08
C ILE A 111 2.32 -7.53 16.70
N GLU A 112 1.74 -7.21 17.86
CA GLU A 112 0.70 -8.02 18.50
C GLU A 112 -0.65 -7.79 17.83
N ASP A 113 -1.33 -8.88 17.47
CA ASP A 113 -2.69 -8.84 16.95
C ASP A 113 -3.66 -9.42 17.99
N LYS A 114 -4.66 -8.63 18.38
CA LYS A 114 -5.64 -9.00 19.40
C LYS A 114 -6.51 -10.19 18.98
N GLN A 115 -6.77 -10.35 17.69
CA GLN A 115 -7.58 -11.45 17.17
C GLN A 115 -6.80 -12.76 17.16
N LEU A 116 -5.49 -12.67 16.90
CA LEU A 116 -4.60 -13.83 16.92
C LEU A 116 -4.12 -14.17 18.33
N GLY A 117 -4.28 -13.27 19.32
CA GLY A 117 -3.82 -13.43 20.70
C GLY A 117 -2.30 -13.58 20.85
N ARG A 118 -1.54 -13.16 19.85
CA ARG A 118 -0.07 -13.27 19.76
C ARG A 118 0.48 -12.27 18.74
N THR A 119 1.80 -12.23 18.57
CA THR A 119 2.39 -11.56 17.40
C THR A 119 1.85 -12.19 16.11
N ILE A 120 1.74 -11.38 15.06
CA ILE A 120 1.21 -11.83 13.75
C ILE A 120 1.99 -13.05 13.27
N ALA A 121 3.34 -13.01 13.37
CA ALA A 121 4.19 -14.12 12.97
C ALA A 121 5.39 -14.33 13.89
N THR A 122 5.98 -15.53 13.83
CA THR A 122 7.32 -15.81 14.34
C THR A 122 8.36 -15.62 13.23
N ILE A 123 9.63 -15.53 13.60
CA ILE A 123 10.75 -15.46 12.64
C ILE A 123 10.75 -16.70 11.72
N GLU A 124 10.46 -17.88 12.25
CA GLU A 124 10.38 -19.12 11.46
C GLU A 124 9.25 -19.08 10.42
N GLU A 125 8.09 -18.57 10.80
CA GLU A 125 6.95 -18.41 9.89
C GLU A 125 7.26 -17.41 8.77
N VAL A 126 7.98 -16.33 9.08
CA VAL A 126 8.50 -15.39 8.06
C VAL A 126 9.47 -16.08 7.12
N GLN A 127 10.44 -16.84 7.63
CA GLN A 127 11.41 -17.58 6.80
C GLN A 127 10.72 -18.59 5.88
N LYS A 128 9.72 -19.33 6.39
CA LYS A 128 8.90 -20.23 5.57
C LYS A 128 8.15 -19.47 4.47
N THR A 129 7.60 -18.30 4.79
CA THR A 129 6.92 -17.46 3.80
C THR A 129 7.84 -17.01 2.69
N LEU A 130 9.04 -16.57 3.03
CA LEU A 130 10.08 -16.20 2.05
C LEU A 130 10.46 -17.37 1.15
N ALA A 131 10.59 -18.59 1.72
CA ALA A 131 10.88 -19.81 0.95
C ALA A 131 9.75 -20.19 -0.04
N HIS A 132 8.50 -19.79 0.22
CA HIS A 132 7.38 -19.95 -0.70
C HIS A 132 7.29 -18.83 -1.75
N THR A 133 8.13 -17.78 -1.69
CA THR A 133 8.02 -16.61 -2.56
C THR A 133 8.96 -16.71 -3.76
N ALA A 134 8.42 -16.50 -4.96
CA ALA A 134 9.16 -16.41 -6.22
C ALA A 134 9.09 -15.01 -6.80
N GLY A 135 10.24 -14.37 -6.97
CA GLY A 135 10.37 -13.14 -7.76
C GLY A 135 10.26 -13.43 -9.25
N CYS A 136 9.52 -12.59 -9.96
CA CYS A 136 9.25 -12.73 -11.40
C CYS A 136 9.56 -11.44 -12.14
N ALA A 137 10.00 -11.56 -13.38
CA ALA A 137 10.26 -10.41 -14.25
C ALA A 137 8.95 -9.81 -14.77
N TYR A 138 8.93 -8.50 -14.95
CA TYR A 138 7.85 -7.80 -15.65
C TYR A 138 7.68 -8.30 -17.09
N LYS A 139 6.46 -8.28 -17.58
CA LYS A 139 6.08 -8.60 -18.96
C LYS A 139 6.41 -10.05 -19.40
N LYS A 140 6.69 -10.92 -18.42
CA LYS A 140 6.89 -12.37 -18.66
C LYS A 140 5.67 -13.15 -18.19
N ILE A 141 5.37 -14.24 -18.91
CA ILE A 141 4.25 -15.12 -18.59
C ILE A 141 4.68 -16.09 -17.50
N ILE A 142 3.97 -16.04 -16.38
CA ILE A 142 4.04 -16.99 -15.27
C ILE A 142 2.89 -17.97 -15.43
N ARG A 143 3.14 -19.27 -15.21
CA ARG A 143 2.14 -20.34 -15.38
C ARG A 143 2.01 -21.15 -14.07
N PRO A 144 1.21 -20.69 -13.10
CA PRO A 144 0.98 -21.46 -11.88
C PRO A 144 0.12 -22.71 -12.14
N HIS A 145 -0.59 -22.74 -13.24
CA HIS A 145 -1.43 -23.84 -13.68
C HIS A 145 -1.46 -23.90 -15.23
N LYS A 146 -1.75 -25.09 -15.81
CA LYS A 146 -1.80 -25.28 -17.29
C LYS A 146 -2.73 -24.28 -18.00
N ASN A 147 -3.85 -23.94 -17.35
CA ASN A 147 -4.91 -23.07 -17.86
C ASN A 147 -4.88 -21.66 -17.26
N ILE A 148 -3.88 -21.29 -16.45
CA ILE A 148 -3.77 -19.96 -15.83
C ILE A 148 -2.43 -19.33 -16.20
N LYS A 149 -2.47 -18.10 -16.71
CA LYS A 149 -1.31 -17.25 -16.99
C LYS A 149 -1.40 -15.99 -16.16
N ILE A 150 -0.27 -15.56 -15.59
CA ILE A 150 -0.12 -14.29 -14.88
C ILE A 150 0.95 -13.48 -15.59
N ILE A 151 0.73 -12.18 -15.73
CA ILE A 151 1.70 -11.24 -16.29
C ILE A 151 1.71 -10.01 -15.39
N PHE A 152 2.91 -9.62 -14.94
CA PHE A 152 3.13 -8.41 -14.16
C PHE A 152 3.56 -7.25 -15.04
N TYR A 153 3.01 -6.08 -14.79
CA TYR A 153 3.40 -4.82 -15.43
C TYR A 153 3.81 -3.81 -14.37
N ASP A 154 4.61 -2.84 -14.77
CA ASP A 154 5.07 -1.76 -13.90
C ASP A 154 3.87 -1.00 -13.30
N ASN A 155 4.05 -0.57 -12.06
CA ASN A 155 3.09 0.23 -11.31
C ASN A 155 3.89 1.28 -10.52
N GLY A 156 3.46 2.53 -10.55
CA GLY A 156 4.17 3.66 -9.95
C GLY A 156 4.03 3.79 -8.44
N HIS A 157 3.28 2.91 -7.78
CA HIS A 157 3.00 3.00 -6.36
C HIS A 157 4.25 2.84 -5.49
N LEU A 158 4.94 1.72 -5.62
CA LEU A 158 6.18 1.40 -4.91
C LEU A 158 7.17 0.67 -5.83
N VAL A 159 8.44 0.64 -5.43
CA VAL A 159 9.42 -0.24 -6.07
C VAL A 159 8.94 -1.68 -6.00
N GLY A 160 8.88 -2.33 -7.14
CA GLY A 160 8.37 -3.70 -7.25
C GLY A 160 6.85 -3.85 -7.33
N ALA A 161 6.07 -2.79 -7.11
CA ALA A 161 4.62 -2.85 -7.26
C ALA A 161 4.20 -3.24 -8.69
N VAL A 162 3.08 -3.96 -8.81
CA VAL A 162 2.62 -4.50 -10.10
C VAL A 162 1.15 -4.24 -10.38
N ILE A 163 0.85 -3.95 -11.65
CA ILE A 163 -0.44 -4.28 -12.25
C ILE A 163 -0.39 -5.76 -12.62
N THR A 164 -1.36 -6.53 -12.19
CA THR A 164 -1.42 -7.98 -12.41
C THR A 164 -2.51 -8.34 -13.41
N LEU A 165 -2.13 -8.94 -14.53
CA LEU A 165 -3.06 -9.50 -15.51
C LEU A 165 -3.12 -11.02 -15.32
N ILE A 166 -4.32 -11.55 -15.04
CA ILE A 166 -4.60 -12.97 -14.84
C ILE A 166 -5.48 -13.44 -15.99
N ILE A 167 -5.03 -14.42 -16.76
CA ILE A 167 -5.76 -15.00 -17.88
C ILE A 167 -6.06 -16.44 -17.54
N ILE A 168 -7.34 -16.79 -17.51
CA ILE A 168 -7.86 -18.11 -17.20
C ILE A 168 -8.54 -18.65 -18.45
N SER A 169 -7.98 -19.74 -19.00
CA SER A 169 -8.43 -20.31 -20.25
C SER A 169 -9.28 -21.57 -20.03
N CYS A 170 -10.23 -21.80 -20.92
CA CYS A 170 -10.99 -23.02 -21.01
C CYS A 170 -11.11 -23.42 -22.49
N PRO A 171 -10.70 -24.67 -22.87
CA PRO A 171 -10.78 -25.10 -24.26
C PRO A 171 -12.20 -24.94 -24.84
N GLY A 172 -12.30 -24.31 -26.02
CA GLY A 172 -13.57 -24.08 -26.69
C GLY A 172 -14.46 -22.98 -26.10
N ARG A 173 -13.93 -22.18 -25.17
CA ARG A 173 -14.61 -21.00 -24.57
C ARG A 173 -13.73 -19.77 -24.59
N GLU A 174 -14.32 -18.59 -24.42
CA GLU A 174 -13.56 -17.35 -24.22
C GLU A 174 -12.84 -17.37 -22.88
N ASP A 175 -11.65 -16.74 -22.84
CA ASP A 175 -10.89 -16.56 -21.60
C ASP A 175 -11.65 -15.70 -20.60
N ILE A 176 -11.53 -16.00 -19.32
CA ILE A 176 -11.82 -15.06 -18.24
C ILE A 176 -10.54 -14.31 -17.93
N THR A 177 -10.57 -12.99 -18.08
CA THR A 177 -9.40 -12.13 -17.86
C THR A 177 -9.66 -11.17 -16.72
N ILE A 178 -8.81 -11.21 -15.69
CA ILE A 178 -8.91 -10.36 -14.50
C ILE A 178 -7.66 -9.47 -14.48
N LEU A 179 -7.85 -8.17 -14.30
CA LEU A 179 -6.77 -7.23 -14.11
C LEU A 179 -6.90 -6.57 -12.74
N HIS A 180 -5.83 -6.63 -11.95
CA HIS A 180 -5.69 -5.90 -10.70
C HIS A 180 -4.71 -4.76 -10.88
N THR A 181 -5.09 -3.53 -10.53
CA THR A 181 -4.13 -2.42 -10.49
C THR A 181 -3.14 -2.58 -9.33
N GLY A 182 -3.50 -3.29 -8.24
CA GLY A 182 -2.94 -3.05 -6.93
C GLY A 182 -3.22 -1.60 -6.52
N ASP A 183 -2.52 -1.08 -5.54
CA ASP A 183 -2.45 0.36 -5.32
C ASP A 183 -1.67 0.97 -6.48
N TYR A 184 -2.16 2.06 -7.06
CA TYR A 184 -1.73 2.51 -8.37
C TYR A 184 -1.29 3.97 -8.41
N LYS A 185 -0.20 4.22 -9.13
CA LYS A 185 0.20 5.55 -9.61
C LYS A 185 0.80 5.42 -11.02
N ASP A 186 0.62 6.43 -11.85
CA ASP A 186 1.10 6.45 -13.24
C ASP A 186 2.58 6.83 -13.38
N LYS A 187 3.21 7.34 -12.31
CA LYS A 187 4.60 7.79 -12.28
C LYS A 187 5.25 7.54 -10.92
N ASN A 188 6.58 7.44 -10.91
CA ASN A 188 7.37 7.40 -9.67
C ASN A 188 8.71 8.12 -9.87
N LEU A 189 9.25 8.69 -8.78
CA LEU A 189 10.51 9.41 -8.79
C LEU A 189 11.70 8.46 -9.03
N PHE A 190 11.72 7.32 -8.36
CA PHE A 190 12.83 6.39 -8.30
C PHE A 190 12.95 5.41 -9.47
N PHE A 191 11.87 5.15 -10.21
CA PHE A 191 11.87 4.18 -11.30
C PHE A 191 10.93 4.61 -12.43
N ASN A 192 11.12 4.01 -13.61
CA ASN A 192 10.26 4.27 -14.75
C ASN A 192 8.99 3.42 -14.65
N VAL A 193 7.86 4.02 -15.00
CA VAL A 193 6.56 3.35 -15.09
C VAL A 193 6.13 3.33 -16.54
N SER A 194 5.67 2.19 -17.01
CA SER A 194 5.17 2.02 -18.38
C SER A 194 3.81 1.35 -18.37
N LEU A 195 2.94 1.79 -19.27
CA LEU A 195 1.66 1.13 -19.48
C LEU A 195 1.86 -0.34 -19.90
N PRO A 196 0.89 -1.21 -19.57
CA PRO A 196 0.83 -2.55 -20.12
C PRO A 196 0.93 -2.55 -21.65
N GLN A 197 1.55 -3.60 -22.20
CA GLN A 197 1.73 -3.73 -23.64
C GLN A 197 0.38 -3.64 -24.38
N GLU A 198 0.38 -3.14 -25.62
CA GLU A 198 -0.83 -2.98 -26.43
C GLU A 198 -1.63 -4.29 -26.56
N SER A 199 -0.95 -5.43 -26.72
CA SER A 199 -1.60 -6.74 -26.76
C SER A 199 -2.35 -7.11 -25.45
N ALA A 200 -1.94 -6.58 -24.31
CA ALA A 200 -2.65 -6.73 -23.05
C ALA A 200 -3.81 -5.74 -22.96
N ARG A 201 -3.61 -4.49 -23.38
CA ARG A 201 -4.63 -3.44 -23.35
C ARG A 201 -5.80 -3.71 -24.31
N LYS A 202 -5.54 -4.35 -25.46
CA LYS A 202 -6.57 -4.78 -26.43
C LYS A 202 -7.29 -6.08 -26.05
N ARG A 203 -7.00 -6.67 -24.87
CA ARG A 203 -7.76 -7.82 -24.40
C ARG A 203 -9.14 -7.42 -23.87
N LYS A 204 -10.09 -8.33 -24.01
CA LYS A 204 -11.36 -8.27 -23.28
C LYS A 204 -11.08 -8.54 -21.81
N ILE A 205 -11.39 -7.59 -20.94
CA ILE A 205 -11.17 -7.69 -19.48
C ILE A 205 -12.51 -8.01 -18.83
N SER A 206 -12.66 -9.23 -18.33
CA SER A 206 -13.89 -9.68 -17.66
C SER A 206 -14.12 -8.93 -16.33
N SER A 207 -13.05 -8.69 -15.56
CA SER A 207 -13.12 -7.90 -14.33
C SER A 207 -11.86 -7.05 -14.17
N PHE A 208 -12.04 -5.74 -14.07
CA PHE A 208 -10.98 -4.75 -13.80
C PHE A 208 -11.08 -4.31 -12.35
N VAL A 209 -10.14 -4.72 -11.51
CA VAL A 209 -10.09 -4.37 -10.09
C VAL A 209 -9.20 -3.15 -9.92
N VAL A 210 -9.76 -2.05 -9.39
CA VAL A 210 -9.08 -0.75 -9.28
C VAL A 210 -9.18 -0.19 -7.86
N GLU A 211 -8.08 0.39 -7.39
CA GLU A 211 -8.04 1.13 -6.13
C GLU A 211 -8.78 2.47 -6.22
N SER A 212 -9.14 3.04 -5.07
CA SER A 212 -9.91 4.28 -5.00
C SER A 212 -9.55 5.19 -3.81
N THR A 213 -8.30 5.15 -3.35
CA THR A 213 -7.83 5.97 -2.20
C THR A 213 -8.14 7.46 -2.40
N TYR A 214 -8.01 7.96 -3.63
CA TYR A 214 -8.39 9.32 -4.03
C TYR A 214 -9.51 9.35 -5.08
N GLY A 215 -10.48 8.45 -4.94
CA GLY A 215 -11.62 8.37 -5.86
C GLY A 215 -12.59 9.56 -5.84
N ASP A 216 -12.46 10.44 -4.84
CA ASP A 216 -13.26 11.66 -4.66
C ASP A 216 -12.60 12.93 -5.20
N VAL A 217 -11.31 12.89 -5.55
CA VAL A 217 -10.54 14.06 -6.00
C VAL A 217 -9.80 13.78 -7.31
N ASP A 218 -9.53 14.83 -8.06
CA ASP A 218 -8.72 14.79 -9.29
C ASP A 218 -7.32 15.42 -9.06
N SER A 219 -6.45 15.26 -10.06
CA SER A 219 -5.04 15.70 -10.01
C SER A 219 -4.85 17.21 -9.96
N THR A 220 -5.89 18.00 -10.21
CA THR A 220 -5.85 19.48 -10.11
C THR A 220 -6.08 19.97 -8.70
N ASN A 221 -6.36 19.09 -7.74
CA ASN A 221 -6.57 19.48 -6.36
C ASN A 221 -5.25 19.99 -5.74
N PRO A 222 -5.23 21.20 -5.12
CA PRO A 222 -4.02 21.82 -4.57
C PRO A 222 -3.25 20.97 -3.56
N LYS A 223 -3.86 19.97 -2.95
CA LYS A 223 -3.15 19.04 -2.06
C LYS A 223 -2.02 18.25 -2.74
N PHE A 224 -2.07 18.14 -4.08
CA PHE A 224 -1.03 17.48 -4.88
C PHE A 224 0.07 18.43 -5.37
N ASP A 225 -0.06 19.74 -5.09
CA ASP A 225 0.94 20.73 -5.49
C ASP A 225 2.27 20.46 -4.79
N GLU A 226 3.35 20.74 -5.50
CA GLU A 226 4.71 20.63 -4.98
C GLU A 226 4.98 21.76 -3.98
N CYS A 227 4.92 21.46 -2.69
CA CYS A 227 5.10 22.45 -1.61
C CYS A 227 6.02 21.95 -0.47
N LEU A 228 6.46 20.70 -0.51
CA LEU A 228 7.25 20.10 0.57
C LEU A 228 8.56 20.86 0.80
N GLN A 229 9.28 21.20 -0.28
CA GLN A 229 10.57 21.87 -0.19
C GLN A 229 10.42 23.28 0.37
N GLU A 230 9.43 24.04 -0.10
CA GLU A 230 9.15 25.39 0.37
C GLU A 230 8.71 25.41 1.84
N ASN A 231 7.79 24.53 2.23
CA ASN A 231 7.33 24.41 3.60
C ASN A 231 8.47 24.01 4.55
N THR A 232 9.35 23.09 4.12
CA THR A 232 10.54 22.70 4.89
C THR A 232 11.47 23.90 5.08
N ALA A 233 11.80 24.60 4.01
CA ALA A 233 12.67 25.75 4.06
C ALA A 233 12.06 26.87 4.91
N TRP A 234 10.76 27.13 4.79
CA TRP A 234 10.03 28.10 5.60
C TRP A 234 10.18 27.84 7.10
N ALA A 235 10.02 26.59 7.54
CA ALA A 235 10.13 26.22 8.94
C ALA A 235 11.60 26.28 9.44
N ILE A 236 12.51 25.64 8.71
CA ILE A 236 13.94 25.55 9.06
C ILE A 236 14.58 26.94 9.15
N ASN A 237 14.30 27.82 8.20
CA ASN A 237 14.87 29.20 8.20
C ASN A 237 14.30 30.09 9.31
N ARG A 238 13.25 29.61 10.02
CA ARG A 238 12.72 30.23 11.26
C ARG A 238 13.21 29.58 12.53
N GLY A 239 14.19 28.68 12.44
CA GLY A 239 14.75 27.98 13.60
C GLY A 239 13.90 26.83 14.12
N MET A 240 12.89 26.37 13.36
CA MET A 240 11.99 25.31 13.77
C MET A 240 12.56 23.91 13.53
N THR A 241 12.05 22.94 14.26
CA THR A 241 12.19 21.50 13.94
C THR A 241 11.05 21.06 13.02
N VAL A 242 11.39 20.31 11.97
CA VAL A 242 10.39 19.67 11.09
C VAL A 242 10.34 18.17 11.36
N LEU A 243 9.16 17.65 11.71
CA LEU A 243 8.91 16.23 11.88
C LEU A 243 8.09 15.71 10.70
N TYR A 244 8.64 14.75 9.98
CA TYR A 244 7.97 13.99 8.93
C TYR A 244 7.58 12.59 9.42
N PRO A 245 6.31 12.35 9.75
CA PRO A 245 5.76 11.01 9.88
C PRO A 245 5.77 10.33 8.51
N THR A 246 6.45 9.18 8.39
CA THR A 246 6.61 8.51 7.10
C THR A 246 6.27 7.03 7.20
N PHE A 247 5.82 6.42 6.09
CA PHE A 247 5.96 4.98 5.92
C PHE A 247 7.43 4.64 5.68
N ALA A 248 7.90 3.51 6.19
CA ALA A 248 9.31 3.13 6.11
C ALA A 248 9.81 2.92 4.67
N LEU A 249 8.91 2.59 3.75
CA LEU A 249 9.18 2.34 2.34
C LEU A 249 8.40 3.32 1.45
N GLY A 250 9.04 3.82 0.40
CA GLY A 250 8.50 4.72 -0.61
C GLY A 250 8.64 6.18 -0.19
N ARG A 251 7.62 6.76 0.45
CA ARG A 251 7.59 8.19 0.84
C ARG A 251 8.77 8.65 1.69
N HIS A 252 9.33 7.75 2.51
CA HIS A 252 10.54 8.05 3.30
C HIS A 252 11.73 8.37 2.39
N GLN A 253 11.97 7.55 1.37
CA GLN A 253 13.06 7.74 0.43
C GLN A 253 12.82 8.94 -0.48
N GLU A 254 11.58 9.16 -0.92
CA GLU A 254 11.20 10.32 -1.73
C GLU A 254 11.38 11.63 -0.94
N ALA A 255 10.98 11.66 0.34
CA ALA A 255 11.20 12.82 1.21
C ALA A 255 12.69 13.10 1.43
N LEU A 256 13.52 12.07 1.65
CA LEU A 256 14.98 12.23 1.74
C LEU A 256 15.57 12.85 0.47
N TYR A 257 15.12 12.39 -0.70
CA TYR A 257 15.56 12.97 -1.98
C TYR A 257 15.14 14.44 -2.13
N LYS A 258 13.89 14.77 -1.80
CA LYS A 258 13.42 16.18 -1.85
C LYS A 258 14.16 17.08 -0.86
N ILE A 259 14.54 16.57 0.31
CA ILE A 259 15.38 17.31 1.26
C ILE A 259 16.79 17.51 0.69
N LYS A 260 17.38 16.48 0.05
CA LYS A 260 18.65 16.61 -0.65
C LYS A 260 18.59 17.69 -1.74
N GLU A 261 17.54 17.65 -2.60
CA GLU A 261 17.32 18.70 -3.61
C GLU A 261 17.22 20.11 -2.97
N SER A 262 16.57 20.22 -1.79
CA SER A 262 16.49 21.50 -1.08
C SER A 262 17.85 22.00 -0.60
N GLN A 263 18.76 21.10 -0.23
CA GLN A 263 20.15 21.42 0.09
C GLN A 263 20.94 21.84 -1.16
N GLU A 264 20.79 21.12 -2.26
CA GLU A 264 21.44 21.41 -3.54
C GLU A 264 20.97 22.74 -4.17
N LYS A 265 19.71 23.11 -3.93
CA LYS A 265 19.12 24.41 -4.34
C LYS A 265 19.37 25.54 -3.33
N GLU A 266 20.13 25.28 -2.27
CA GLU A 266 20.44 26.25 -1.19
C GLU A 266 19.17 26.81 -0.48
N LEU A 267 18.03 26.09 -0.55
CA LEU A 267 16.82 26.48 0.19
C LEU A 267 16.98 26.25 1.69
N ILE A 268 17.76 25.24 2.07
CA ILE A 268 18.17 24.94 3.44
C ILE A 268 19.67 24.70 3.48
N SER A 269 20.34 25.15 4.57
CA SER A 269 21.78 24.97 4.70
C SER A 269 22.17 23.50 4.91
N PRO A 270 23.03 22.92 4.07
CA PRO A 270 23.50 21.55 4.23
C PRO A 270 24.43 21.38 5.44
N ASP A 271 25.09 22.47 5.91
CA ASP A 271 26.12 22.41 6.96
C ASP A 271 25.51 22.52 8.37
N THR A 272 24.41 23.29 8.51
CA THR A 272 23.84 23.63 9.82
C THR A 272 22.58 22.82 10.15
N VAL A 273 21.89 22.26 9.15
CA VAL A 273 20.64 21.48 9.35
C VAL A 273 20.93 19.99 9.36
N ILE A 274 20.67 19.35 10.49
CA ILE A 274 20.83 17.90 10.64
C ILE A 274 19.54 17.21 10.19
N VAL A 275 19.67 16.22 9.29
CA VAL A 275 18.57 15.34 8.89
C VAL A 275 18.64 14.05 9.69
N VAL A 276 17.71 13.86 10.61
CA VAL A 276 17.64 12.67 11.47
C VAL A 276 16.81 11.59 10.79
N VAL A 277 17.40 10.44 10.55
CA VAL A 277 16.75 9.26 9.96
C VAL A 277 16.52 8.22 11.04
N ASP A 278 15.29 8.12 11.55
CA ASP A 278 14.90 7.10 12.54
C ASP A 278 14.18 5.92 11.86
N GLY A 279 14.11 4.81 12.58
CA GLY A 279 13.48 3.58 12.13
C GLY A 279 14.44 2.55 11.54
N LYS A 280 14.38 1.33 12.10
CA LYS A 280 15.22 0.21 11.66
C LYS A 280 14.86 -0.18 10.21
N SER A 281 13.58 -0.38 9.93
CA SER A 281 13.10 -0.79 8.60
C SER A 281 13.40 0.27 7.54
N SER A 282 13.18 1.58 7.84
CA SER A 282 13.53 2.69 6.94
C SER A 282 15.01 2.68 6.55
N GLN A 283 15.89 2.49 7.53
CA GLN A 283 17.35 2.45 7.27
C GLN A 283 17.77 1.21 6.48
N ILE A 284 17.10 0.07 6.65
CA ILE A 284 17.36 -1.13 5.84
C ILE A 284 16.92 -0.90 4.41
N TYR A 285 15.71 -0.34 4.20
CA TYR A 285 15.22 0.02 2.87
C TYR A 285 16.15 1.04 2.19
N ASN A 286 16.62 2.07 2.91
CA ASN A 286 17.59 3.01 2.37
C ASN A 286 18.86 2.30 1.85
N GLY A 287 19.37 1.32 2.59
CA GLY A 287 20.49 0.50 2.14
C GLY A 287 20.16 -0.35 0.91
N ARG A 288 18.96 -0.96 0.84
CA ARG A 288 18.52 -1.73 -0.34
C ARG A 288 18.36 -0.83 -1.56
N PHE A 289 17.79 0.36 -1.42
CA PHE A 289 17.67 1.36 -2.50
C PHE A 289 19.03 1.77 -3.07
N LYS A 290 20.01 1.95 -2.20
CA LYS A 290 21.37 2.37 -2.61
C LYS A 290 22.17 1.26 -3.28
N TYR A 291 22.08 0.02 -2.77
CA TYR A 291 23.04 -1.03 -3.09
C TYR A 291 22.46 -2.26 -3.80
N SER A 292 21.13 -2.44 -3.83
CA SER A 292 20.52 -3.62 -4.43
C SER A 292 19.97 -3.34 -5.83
N ASP A 293 19.92 -4.37 -6.67
CA ASP A 293 19.24 -4.30 -7.97
C ASP A 293 17.76 -4.65 -7.82
N ILE A 294 16.97 -3.63 -7.52
CA ILE A 294 15.52 -3.72 -7.30
C ILE A 294 14.72 -2.86 -8.28
N GLY A 295 15.33 -2.44 -9.40
CA GLY A 295 14.67 -1.65 -10.44
C GLY A 295 14.76 -0.14 -10.24
N ILE A 296 15.55 0.36 -9.30
CA ILE A 296 15.75 1.81 -9.08
C ILE A 296 16.70 2.38 -10.13
N LYS A 297 16.36 3.56 -10.68
CA LYS A 297 17.22 4.32 -11.58
C LYS A 297 18.58 4.57 -10.93
N LYS A 298 19.65 4.44 -11.72
CA LYS A 298 21.02 4.55 -11.21
C LYS A 298 21.28 5.91 -10.55
N GLU A 299 20.83 6.98 -11.16
CA GLU A 299 20.94 8.37 -10.68
C GLU A 299 20.17 8.59 -9.36
N MET A 300 19.11 7.83 -9.12
CA MET A 300 18.29 7.96 -7.92
C MET A 300 18.85 7.16 -6.71
N ARG A 301 19.95 6.45 -6.87
CA ARG A 301 20.59 5.71 -5.76
C ARG A 301 21.31 6.62 -4.78
N ASP A 302 21.65 7.84 -5.19
CA ASP A 302 22.23 8.89 -4.33
C ASP A 302 21.16 9.88 -3.86
N PHE A 303 20.22 9.41 -3.06
CA PHE A 303 19.08 10.20 -2.57
C PHE A 303 19.25 10.73 -1.14
N MET A 304 20.34 10.36 -0.45
CA MET A 304 20.53 10.77 0.94
C MET A 304 20.97 12.25 1.02
N PRO A 305 20.40 13.04 1.94
CA PRO A 305 20.86 14.39 2.25
C PRO A 305 22.33 14.43 2.67
N THR A 306 22.97 15.60 2.61
CA THR A 306 24.39 15.74 2.98
C THR A 306 24.59 15.56 4.48
N ASN A 307 24.08 16.38 5.33
CA ASN A 307 24.28 16.30 6.78
C ASN A 307 23.18 15.47 7.45
N TYR A 308 23.33 14.14 7.48
CA TYR A 308 22.34 13.27 8.10
C TYR A 308 22.88 12.44 9.28
N LYS A 309 22.02 12.12 10.22
CA LYS A 309 22.29 11.27 11.38
C LYS A 309 21.35 10.07 11.37
N LEU A 310 21.93 8.86 11.34
CA LEU A 310 21.17 7.62 11.51
C LEU A 310 20.96 7.35 13.00
N MET A 311 19.72 7.09 13.38
CA MET A 311 19.40 6.66 14.75
C MET A 311 19.84 5.20 14.97
N PRO A 312 20.20 4.79 16.21
CA PRO A 312 20.59 3.42 16.49
C PRO A 312 19.52 2.41 16.09
N ARG A 313 19.93 1.30 15.43
CA ARG A 313 19.02 0.19 15.06
C ARG A 313 18.72 -0.74 16.23
N SER A 314 19.56 -0.74 17.27
CA SER A 314 19.44 -1.55 18.48
C SER A 314 20.03 -0.80 19.67
N GLY A 315 19.87 -1.31 20.88
CA GLY A 315 20.39 -0.69 22.09
C GLY A 315 19.51 0.46 22.59
N ASN A 316 20.12 1.50 23.15
CA ASN A 316 19.40 2.57 23.85
C ASN A 316 18.80 3.63 22.88
N ARG A 317 17.81 3.22 22.08
CA ARG A 317 17.13 4.11 21.12
C ARG A 317 16.38 5.24 21.80
N SER A 318 15.79 4.97 22.96
CA SER A 318 15.04 5.98 23.73
C SER A 318 15.96 7.09 24.20
N PHE A 319 17.17 6.77 24.68
CA PHE A 319 18.16 7.78 25.06
C PHE A 319 18.56 8.65 23.83
N ALA A 320 18.89 8.02 22.72
CA ALA A 320 19.27 8.74 21.52
C ALA A 320 18.15 9.66 20.98
N ARG A 321 16.87 9.24 21.05
CA ARG A 321 15.73 10.11 20.71
C ARG A 321 15.59 11.28 21.68
N ASN A 322 15.75 11.04 22.98
CA ASN A 322 15.69 12.08 23.97
C ASN A 322 16.77 13.17 23.77
N GLU A 323 17.96 12.79 23.34
CA GLU A 323 19.02 13.75 22.98
C GLU A 323 18.64 14.59 21.75
N ILE A 324 18.02 13.98 20.74
CA ILE A 324 17.49 14.72 19.58
C ILE A 324 16.36 15.66 19.99
N ILE A 325 15.43 15.21 20.86
CA ILE A 325 14.29 16.00 21.33
C ILE A 325 14.74 17.21 22.15
N LYS A 326 15.74 17.06 23.03
CA LYS A 326 16.26 18.12 23.90
C LYS A 326 17.12 19.15 23.17
N SER A 327 17.62 18.84 21.99
CA SER A 327 18.45 19.76 21.22
C SER A 327 17.60 20.87 20.63
N ASP A 328 17.98 22.14 20.84
CA ASP A 328 17.31 23.32 20.27
C ASP A 328 17.77 23.66 18.85
N VAL A 329 18.74 22.93 18.31
CA VAL A 329 19.22 23.14 16.92
C VAL A 329 18.11 22.78 15.93
N PRO A 330 17.82 23.64 14.93
CA PRO A 330 16.90 23.31 13.85
C PRO A 330 17.28 22.02 13.17
N LYS A 331 16.29 21.15 12.97
CA LYS A 331 16.52 19.81 12.41
C LYS A 331 15.32 19.30 11.64
N ILE A 332 15.57 18.38 10.75
CA ILE A 332 14.53 17.62 10.04
C ILE A 332 14.57 16.19 10.55
N ILE A 333 13.44 15.66 10.99
CA ILE A 333 13.31 14.29 11.53
C ILE A 333 12.37 13.49 10.64
N LEU A 334 12.86 12.41 10.05
CA LEU A 334 12.02 11.42 9.38
C LEU A 334 11.87 10.21 10.29
N ALA A 335 10.66 9.92 10.73
CA ALA A 335 10.37 8.83 11.65
C ALA A 335 9.23 7.95 11.14
N PRO A 336 9.36 6.59 11.19
CA PRO A 336 8.31 5.68 10.74
C PRO A 336 7.11 5.70 11.69
N GLY A 337 5.92 5.54 11.07
CA GLY A 337 4.61 5.61 11.67
C GLY A 337 3.74 6.59 10.89
N GLY A 338 3.54 6.37 9.58
CA GLY A 338 2.88 7.31 8.67
C GLY A 338 1.45 7.69 9.07
N MET A 339 0.74 6.83 9.84
CA MET A 339 -0.56 7.15 10.47
C MET A 339 -0.40 7.66 11.91
N GLU A 340 0.85 7.69 12.46
CA GLU A 340 1.24 8.23 13.76
C GLU A 340 0.69 7.47 14.98
N ASP A 341 -0.02 6.38 14.79
CA ASP A 341 -0.61 5.63 15.90
C ASP A 341 0.45 4.84 16.70
N TYR A 342 1.58 4.49 16.08
CA TYR A 342 2.67 3.73 16.72
C TYR A 342 4.01 3.99 16.01
N GLY A 343 5.07 3.33 16.48
CA GLY A 343 6.41 3.44 15.90
C GLY A 343 7.25 4.57 16.53
N ALA A 344 8.34 4.90 15.84
CA ALA A 344 9.29 5.91 16.31
C ALA A 344 8.68 7.31 16.40
N VAL A 345 7.78 7.63 15.48
CA VAL A 345 7.13 8.95 15.38
C VAL A 345 6.36 9.30 16.66
N ARG A 346 5.72 8.32 17.32
CA ARG A 346 4.98 8.55 18.56
C ARG A 346 5.84 9.22 19.64
N THR A 347 7.09 8.77 19.81
CA THR A 347 8.01 9.36 20.81
C THR A 347 8.27 10.85 20.56
N TYR A 348 8.44 11.22 19.31
CA TYR A 348 8.63 12.62 18.93
C TYR A 348 7.34 13.42 19.08
N LEU A 349 6.21 12.91 18.64
CA LEU A 349 4.93 13.60 18.73
C LEU A 349 4.50 13.87 20.18
N GLU A 350 4.59 12.88 21.06
CA GLU A 350 4.27 13.08 22.49
C GLU A 350 5.11 14.22 23.11
N SER A 351 6.31 14.48 22.58
CA SER A 351 7.19 15.56 23.05
C SER A 351 6.97 16.90 22.33
N TYR A 352 6.42 16.87 21.12
CA TYR A 352 6.38 18.02 20.23
C TYR A 352 5.00 18.64 20.03
N ILE A 353 3.90 17.94 20.37
CA ILE A 353 2.53 18.46 20.19
C ILE A 353 2.35 19.83 20.88
N GLU A 354 2.95 20.03 22.06
CA GLU A 354 2.86 21.26 22.83
C GLU A 354 4.01 22.24 22.57
N ASN A 355 4.80 22.06 21.51
CA ASN A 355 5.92 22.92 21.17
C ASN A 355 5.61 23.76 19.91
N GLU A 356 5.59 25.10 20.06
CA GLU A 356 5.32 26.06 18.97
C GLU A 356 6.44 26.15 17.93
N ASN A 357 7.67 25.74 18.28
CA ASN A 357 8.83 25.73 17.38
C ASN A 357 8.97 24.40 16.60
N VAL A 358 7.88 23.65 16.46
CA VAL A 358 7.84 22.40 15.71
C VAL A 358 6.77 22.46 14.63
N MET A 359 7.12 22.03 13.43
CA MET A 359 6.20 21.73 12.36
C MET A 359 6.09 20.19 12.17
N VAL A 360 4.89 19.66 12.29
CA VAL A 360 4.56 18.28 11.91
C VAL A 360 3.97 18.29 10.50
N HIS A 361 4.67 17.70 9.56
CA HIS A 361 4.29 17.72 8.15
C HIS A 361 3.95 16.32 7.64
N GLY A 362 2.67 16.01 7.51
CA GLY A 362 2.17 14.75 6.96
C GLY A 362 2.42 14.63 5.46
N LEU A 363 2.80 13.44 5.02
CA LEU A 363 3.14 13.14 3.63
C LEU A 363 2.11 12.20 3.01
N GLY A 364 0.96 12.73 2.59
CA GLY A 364 -0.09 11.99 1.90
C GLY A 364 -1.37 11.84 2.70
N TYR A 365 -2.13 10.78 2.42
CA TYR A 365 -3.44 10.54 3.02
C TYR A 365 -3.34 10.29 4.53
N ALA A 366 -4.22 10.97 5.29
CA ALA A 366 -4.42 10.76 6.72
C ALA A 366 -5.83 10.17 6.94
N ALA A 367 -5.90 8.91 7.38
CA ALA A 367 -7.18 8.25 7.68
C ALA A 367 -7.93 8.98 8.79
N THR A 368 -9.26 9.03 8.71
CA THR A 368 -10.13 9.81 9.62
C THR A 368 -9.95 9.50 11.10
N ASN A 369 -9.48 8.31 11.45
CA ASN A 369 -9.22 7.90 12.84
C ASN A 369 -7.76 8.07 13.28
N SER A 370 -6.86 8.50 12.39
CA SER A 370 -5.43 8.63 12.69
C SER A 370 -5.10 9.83 13.58
N VAL A 371 -3.95 9.76 14.26
CA VAL A 371 -3.46 10.88 15.06
C VAL A 371 -3.19 12.11 14.18
N MET A 372 -2.66 11.90 12.96
CA MET A 372 -2.43 13.00 12.01
C MET A 372 -3.73 13.73 11.65
N TYR A 373 -4.80 12.98 11.34
CA TYR A 373 -6.09 13.57 11.06
C TYR A 373 -6.60 14.44 12.23
N LYS A 374 -6.48 13.95 13.48
CA LYS A 374 -6.84 14.72 14.68
C LYS A 374 -6.01 15.99 14.81
N LEU A 375 -4.69 15.89 14.60
CA LEU A 375 -3.80 17.05 14.68
C LEU A 375 -4.11 18.10 13.61
N LEU A 376 -4.40 17.68 12.39
CA LEU A 376 -4.77 18.59 11.28
C LEU A 376 -6.09 19.33 11.56
N ASN A 377 -7.06 18.65 12.18
CA ASN A 377 -8.40 19.20 12.41
C ASN A 377 -8.56 19.87 13.80
N THR A 378 -7.51 19.91 14.63
CA THR A 378 -7.51 20.63 15.89
C THR A 378 -6.82 21.99 15.72
N PRO A 379 -7.48 23.12 15.99
CA PRO A 379 -6.84 24.45 15.99
C PRO A 379 -5.68 24.55 16.98
N THR A 380 -4.71 25.39 16.68
CA THR A 380 -3.61 25.71 17.62
C THR A 380 -4.17 26.36 18.88
N GLY A 381 -3.73 25.91 20.05
CA GLY A 381 -4.22 26.34 21.36
C GLY A 381 -5.32 25.45 21.94
N GLU A 382 -5.96 24.60 21.14
CA GLU A 382 -7.01 23.69 21.60
C GLU A 382 -6.46 22.35 22.08
N LYS A 383 -7.31 21.62 22.83
CA LYS A 383 -6.98 20.30 23.36
C LYS A 383 -7.23 19.20 22.34
N VAL A 384 -6.27 18.29 22.20
CA VAL A 384 -6.34 17.11 21.33
C VAL A 384 -6.06 15.84 22.14
N ASN A 385 -6.84 14.80 21.91
CA ASN A 385 -6.60 13.49 22.52
C ASN A 385 -5.79 12.61 21.55
N CYS A 386 -4.52 12.39 21.90
CA CYS A 386 -3.61 11.52 21.19
C CYS A 386 -3.06 10.45 22.16
N TYR A 387 -3.03 9.20 21.76
CA TYR A 387 -2.47 8.08 22.54
C TYR A 387 -3.11 7.90 23.94
N GLY A 388 -4.38 8.28 24.11
CA GLY A 388 -5.07 8.24 25.40
C GLY A 388 -4.69 9.36 26.36
N LYS A 389 -3.91 10.35 25.91
CA LYS A 389 -3.49 11.53 26.67
C LYS A 389 -4.08 12.79 26.02
N ILE A 390 -4.35 13.80 26.85
CA ILE A 390 -4.82 15.11 26.39
C ILE A 390 -3.62 16.06 26.33
N PHE A 391 -3.39 16.65 25.15
CA PHE A 391 -2.37 17.65 24.91
C PHE A 391 -3.02 18.99 24.53
N THR A 392 -2.34 20.11 24.80
CA THR A 392 -2.67 21.40 24.18
C THR A 392 -1.85 21.55 22.92
N LYS A 393 -2.50 21.49 21.76
CA LYS A 393 -1.78 21.59 20.49
C LYS A 393 -1.17 22.96 20.31
N LYS A 394 0.16 23.03 20.20
CA LYS A 394 0.92 24.26 19.88
C LYS A 394 1.73 24.13 18.60
N CYS A 395 2.11 22.90 18.22
CA CYS A 395 2.85 22.66 16.98
C CYS A 395 2.05 23.10 15.74
N ILE A 396 2.77 23.53 14.71
CA ILE A 396 2.21 23.78 13.39
C ILE A 396 1.99 22.41 12.73
N THR A 397 0.83 22.21 12.10
CA THR A 397 0.54 20.99 11.34
C THR A 397 0.24 21.34 9.89
N MET A 398 0.91 20.65 8.99
CA MET A 398 0.72 20.76 7.54
C MET A 398 0.61 19.36 6.93
N THR A 399 0.04 19.27 5.74
CA THR A 399 0.03 18.04 4.95
C THR A 399 0.15 18.35 3.47
N THR A 400 0.78 17.45 2.73
CA THR A 400 0.80 17.46 1.27
C THR A 400 0.57 16.04 0.74
N SER A 401 -0.10 15.93 -0.40
CA SER A 401 -0.19 14.69 -1.16
C SER A 401 0.78 14.66 -2.37
N GLU A 402 1.73 15.59 -2.45
CA GLU A 402 2.79 15.64 -3.48
C GLU A 402 3.50 14.29 -3.64
N LEU A 403 3.88 13.68 -2.50
CA LEU A 403 4.53 12.37 -2.46
C LEU A 403 3.54 11.20 -2.30
N SER A 404 2.24 11.42 -2.53
CA SER A 404 1.31 10.31 -2.48
C SER A 404 1.60 9.30 -3.58
N SER A 405 1.58 8.03 -3.21
CA SER A 405 1.78 6.92 -4.14
C SER A 405 0.48 6.37 -4.74
N HIS A 406 -0.66 7.02 -4.48
CA HIS A 406 -1.97 6.68 -5.05
C HIS A 406 -2.39 7.67 -6.13
N ALA A 407 -3.08 7.18 -7.15
CA ALA A 407 -3.57 7.99 -8.24
C ALA A 407 -4.88 8.72 -7.89
N PRO A 408 -5.02 10.02 -8.23
CA PRO A 408 -6.31 10.68 -8.29
C PRO A 408 -7.26 10.02 -9.31
N ARG A 409 -8.57 10.29 -9.16
CA ARG A 409 -9.62 9.64 -9.97
C ARG A 409 -9.45 9.80 -11.48
N ASP A 410 -9.01 10.97 -11.93
CA ASP A 410 -8.77 11.26 -13.35
C ASP A 410 -7.60 10.47 -13.93
N ILE A 411 -6.53 10.26 -13.16
CA ILE A 411 -5.39 9.41 -13.53
C ILE A 411 -5.81 7.93 -13.56
N SER A 412 -6.60 7.48 -12.58
CA SER A 412 -7.18 6.13 -12.61
C SER A 412 -8.11 5.93 -13.81
N LEU A 413 -8.96 6.92 -14.14
CA LEU A 413 -9.81 6.88 -15.33
C LEU A 413 -8.98 6.81 -16.61
N LYS A 414 -7.86 7.56 -16.70
CA LYS A 414 -6.94 7.51 -17.84
C LYS A 414 -6.38 6.10 -18.04
N LEU A 415 -5.97 5.42 -16.96
CA LEU A 415 -5.53 4.02 -17.06
C LEU A 415 -6.67 3.12 -17.54
N ILE A 416 -7.88 3.26 -16.98
CA ILE A 416 -9.05 2.44 -17.35
C ILE A 416 -9.35 2.59 -18.85
N LYS A 417 -9.31 3.80 -19.40
CA LYS A 417 -9.55 4.09 -20.82
C LYS A 417 -8.50 3.50 -21.78
N GLU A 418 -7.33 3.13 -21.27
CA GLU A 418 -6.34 2.38 -22.05
C GLU A 418 -6.80 0.93 -22.36
N PHE A 419 -7.86 0.44 -21.72
CA PHE A 419 -8.43 -0.89 -21.90
C PHE A 419 -9.85 -0.78 -22.48
N PRO A 420 -10.02 -0.71 -23.81
CA PRO A 420 -11.31 -0.37 -24.43
C PRO A 420 -12.38 -1.48 -24.30
N TYR A 421 -12.01 -2.68 -23.86
CA TYR A 421 -12.93 -3.84 -23.82
C TYR A 421 -13.17 -4.36 -22.40
N ILE A 422 -13.38 -3.45 -21.44
CA ILE A 422 -13.73 -3.80 -20.06
C ILE A 422 -15.21 -4.21 -19.99
N GLN A 423 -15.50 -5.34 -19.33
CA GLN A 423 -16.85 -5.86 -19.14
C GLN A 423 -17.41 -5.51 -17.77
N SER A 424 -16.57 -5.44 -16.75
CA SER A 424 -16.96 -4.99 -15.40
C SER A 424 -15.79 -4.38 -14.64
N ILE A 425 -16.09 -3.48 -13.70
CA ILE A 425 -15.11 -2.85 -12.81
C ILE A 425 -15.45 -3.19 -11.36
N SER A 426 -14.45 -3.46 -10.56
CA SER A 426 -14.56 -3.69 -9.13
C SER A 426 -13.70 -2.67 -8.39
N ILE A 427 -14.35 -1.82 -7.61
CA ILE A 427 -13.71 -0.76 -6.83
C ILE A 427 -13.33 -1.29 -5.46
N ASN A 428 -12.09 -1.02 -5.02
CA ASN A 428 -11.58 -1.39 -3.71
C ASN A 428 -10.65 -0.31 -3.15
N HIS A 429 -10.08 -0.54 -1.98
CA HIS A 429 -9.02 0.25 -1.37
C HIS A 429 -9.33 1.75 -1.33
N GLY A 430 -10.39 2.12 -0.62
CA GLY A 430 -10.84 3.50 -0.38
C GLY A 430 -11.89 3.51 0.71
N GLU A 431 -12.11 4.64 1.36
CA GLU A 431 -13.23 4.80 2.28
C GLU A 431 -14.58 4.60 1.55
N ILE A 432 -15.60 4.12 2.24
CA ILE A 432 -16.90 3.77 1.63
C ILE A 432 -17.48 4.93 0.81
N ASN A 433 -17.41 6.15 1.35
CA ASN A 433 -17.91 7.34 0.65
C ASN A 433 -17.07 7.64 -0.60
N THR A 434 -15.74 7.54 -0.50
CA THR A 434 -14.81 7.74 -1.61
C THR A 434 -15.04 6.72 -2.73
N GLN A 435 -15.26 5.43 -2.38
CA GLN A 435 -15.65 4.41 -3.37
C GLN A 435 -16.97 4.76 -4.07
N GLY A 436 -17.95 5.27 -3.32
CA GLY A 436 -19.24 5.72 -3.85
C GLY A 436 -19.11 6.89 -4.85
N TRP A 437 -18.29 7.89 -4.51
CA TRP A 437 -17.97 9.01 -5.40
C TRP A 437 -17.22 8.53 -6.65
N PHE A 438 -16.24 7.64 -6.50
CA PHE A 438 -15.51 7.10 -7.63
C PHE A 438 -16.42 6.27 -8.56
N ARG A 439 -17.30 5.44 -7.98
CA ARG A 439 -18.31 4.68 -8.76
C ARG A 439 -19.18 5.60 -9.61
N LYS A 440 -19.72 6.67 -9.01
CA LYS A 440 -20.51 7.66 -9.73
C LYS A 440 -19.71 8.31 -10.86
N PHE A 441 -18.48 8.74 -10.57
CA PHE A 441 -17.58 9.33 -11.56
C PHE A 441 -17.28 8.38 -12.73
N LEU A 442 -17.07 7.08 -12.47
CA LEU A 442 -16.87 6.10 -13.53
C LEU A 442 -18.12 5.90 -14.39
N LEU A 443 -19.31 5.86 -13.79
CA LEU A 443 -20.58 5.76 -14.53
C LEU A 443 -20.86 6.97 -15.43
N GLU A 444 -20.41 8.15 -15.05
CA GLU A 444 -20.51 9.37 -15.83
C GLU A 444 -19.50 9.45 -16.99
N ASN A 445 -18.38 8.71 -16.92
CA ASN A 445 -17.26 8.85 -17.85
C ASN A 445 -16.96 7.60 -18.70
N LEU A 446 -17.66 6.48 -18.46
CA LEU A 446 -17.52 5.20 -19.16
C LEU A 446 -18.89 4.71 -19.63
N ASP A 447 -18.93 4.00 -20.75
CA ASP A 447 -20.15 3.33 -21.23
C ASP A 447 -20.36 1.99 -20.52
N LEU A 448 -20.57 2.05 -19.20
CA LEU A 448 -20.85 0.91 -18.35
C LEU A 448 -22.15 1.13 -17.56
N LYS A 449 -22.90 0.04 -17.35
CA LYS A 449 -24.12 0.05 -16.55
C LYS A 449 -23.82 -0.08 -15.05
N GLU A 450 -24.77 0.30 -14.20
CA GLU A 450 -24.62 0.22 -12.75
C GLU A 450 -24.26 -1.18 -12.23
N ASN A 451 -24.81 -2.23 -12.82
CA ASN A 451 -24.54 -3.62 -12.44
C ASN A 451 -23.16 -4.14 -12.92
N GLN A 452 -22.46 -3.38 -13.76
CA GLN A 452 -21.10 -3.70 -14.21
C GLN A 452 -20.02 -3.05 -13.34
N ILE A 453 -20.39 -2.17 -12.38
CA ILE A 453 -19.45 -1.56 -11.44
C ILE A 453 -19.85 -1.94 -10.02
N ASP A 454 -19.09 -2.83 -9.39
CA ASP A 454 -19.29 -3.22 -7.99
C ASP A 454 -18.26 -2.55 -7.05
N MET A 455 -18.63 -2.41 -5.79
CA MET A 455 -17.73 -2.04 -4.70
C MET A 455 -17.45 -3.31 -3.87
N CYS A 456 -16.18 -3.62 -3.67
CA CYS A 456 -15.75 -4.80 -2.93
C CYS A 456 -16.23 -4.76 -1.47
N LYS A 457 -16.78 -5.88 -0.99
CA LYS A 457 -17.31 -6.02 0.39
C LYS A 457 -17.04 -7.42 0.91
N PRO A 458 -16.69 -7.58 2.21
CA PRO A 458 -16.45 -8.90 2.79
C PRO A 458 -17.66 -9.84 2.72
N GLU A 459 -18.89 -9.30 2.81
CA GLU A 459 -20.13 -10.06 2.86
C GLU A 459 -20.63 -10.50 1.48
N VAL A 460 -20.04 -9.97 0.40
CA VAL A 460 -20.52 -10.19 -0.97
C VAL A 460 -19.40 -10.74 -1.84
N GLY A 461 -19.62 -11.96 -2.35
CA GLY A 461 -18.83 -12.51 -3.45
C GLY A 461 -19.50 -12.25 -4.79
N VAL A 462 -18.73 -12.35 -5.86
CA VAL A 462 -19.23 -12.19 -7.23
C VAL A 462 -18.83 -13.39 -8.09
N THR A 463 -19.68 -13.73 -9.05
CA THR A 463 -19.38 -14.69 -10.12
C THR A 463 -18.92 -13.89 -11.34
N ILE A 464 -17.75 -14.24 -11.87
CA ILE A 464 -17.12 -13.61 -13.06
C ILE A 464 -17.14 -14.66 -14.18
N GLU A 465 -17.67 -14.26 -15.31
CA GLU A 465 -17.65 -14.99 -16.57
C GLU A 465 -16.90 -14.17 -17.64
N PRO A 466 -16.69 -14.70 -18.86
CA PRO A 466 -15.99 -13.92 -19.91
C PRO A 466 -16.60 -12.53 -20.21
N ASN A 467 -17.91 -12.39 -20.01
CA ASN A 467 -18.66 -11.13 -20.23
C ASN A 467 -18.83 -10.27 -18.97
N GLY A 468 -18.06 -10.50 -17.92
CA GLY A 468 -18.07 -9.69 -16.70
C GLY A 468 -18.71 -10.37 -15.49
N ILE A 469 -19.10 -9.53 -14.52
CA ILE A 469 -19.80 -10.00 -13.32
C ILE A 469 -21.24 -10.35 -13.69
N THR A 470 -21.64 -11.60 -13.40
CA THR A 470 -22.98 -12.12 -13.72
C THR A 470 -23.87 -12.28 -12.49
N GLU A 471 -23.30 -12.57 -11.33
CA GLU A 471 -24.05 -12.80 -10.10
C GLU A 471 -23.31 -12.27 -8.87
N THR A 472 -24.09 -11.98 -7.82
CA THR A 472 -23.58 -11.72 -6.47
C THR A 472 -24.13 -12.77 -5.51
N PHE A 473 -23.32 -13.16 -4.50
CA PHE A 473 -23.73 -14.11 -3.49
C PHE A 473 -23.21 -13.74 -2.10
N LYS A 474 -23.86 -14.23 -1.04
CA LYS A 474 -23.39 -14.01 0.33
C LYS A 474 -22.15 -14.86 0.63
N THR A 475 -21.17 -14.24 1.25
CA THR A 475 -19.94 -14.90 1.68
C THR A 475 -19.98 -15.22 3.17
N LYS A 476 -19.24 -16.26 3.58
CA LYS A 476 -18.96 -16.56 4.97
C LYS A 476 -17.45 -16.72 5.12
N PHE A 477 -16.85 -15.92 5.98
CA PHE A 477 -15.46 -16.10 6.36
C PHE A 477 -15.39 -17.04 7.56
N ALA A 478 -14.53 -18.06 7.47
CA ALA A 478 -14.28 -18.99 8.57
C ALA A 478 -13.12 -18.49 9.45
N PRO A 479 -13.19 -18.69 10.78
CA PRO A 479 -12.09 -18.32 11.66
C PRO A 479 -10.82 -19.09 11.31
N ILE A 480 -9.71 -18.42 11.53
CA ILE A 480 -8.36 -18.98 11.39
C ILE A 480 -7.99 -19.60 12.75
N TYR A 481 -8.06 -20.91 12.89
CA TYR A 481 -7.60 -21.66 14.07
C TYR A 481 -6.37 -22.47 13.73
#